data_9e25edf633430ed81ef61a0b3b70c974
#
_entry.id   9e25edf633430ed81ef61a0b3b70c974
#
_cell.length_a   1.000
_cell.length_b   1.000
_cell.length_c   1.000
_cell.angle_alpha   90.00
_cell.angle_beta   90.00
_cell.angle_gamma   90.00
#
_symmetry.space_group_name_H-M   'P 1'
#
loop_
_entity.id
_entity.type
_entity.pdbx_description
1 polymer ?
#
loop_
_entity_poly.entity_id
_entity_poly.type
_entity_poly.pdbx_seq_one_letter_code
_entity_poly.pdbx_strand_id
1 'polypeptide(L)'
;VFDGCSRRLKEGKVSEVKYNIEAANEELFSEVCPGLSYHGLISELKEAVEIFGKGKVFTNLIVGLGESDEDIINLMIELAEMGIITELRPVAENPLRIDDCYMKRPDEKRLLKLYKKQREIFEKFDLKPQYAETMCSKCGGCDLIPFTDD
;
A
#
# COMPACT_ATOMS: atom_id res chain seq x y z
N VAL A 1 17.02 -3.81 -3.40
CA VAL A 1 16.06 -4.34 -4.38
C VAL A 1 16.42 -5.79 -4.61
N PHE A 2 15.46 -6.68 -4.50
CA PHE A 2 15.67 -8.13 -4.48
C PHE A 2 15.48 -8.69 -5.89
N ASP A 3 16.47 -8.52 -6.76
CA ASP A 3 16.42 -9.02 -8.12
C ASP A 3 15.96 -10.49 -8.17
N GLY A 4 14.87 -10.75 -8.88
CA GLY A 4 14.25 -12.08 -9.03
C GLY A 4 13.55 -12.63 -7.78
N CYS A 5 13.30 -11.82 -6.74
CA CYS A 5 12.61 -12.28 -5.52
C CYS A 5 11.20 -12.79 -5.83
N SER A 6 10.42 -12.05 -6.63
CA SER A 6 9.06 -12.42 -7.03
C SER A 6 9.00 -13.77 -7.74
N ARG A 7 9.95 -14.05 -8.65
CA ARG A 7 10.02 -15.35 -9.37
C ARG A 7 10.30 -16.50 -8.42
N ARG A 8 11.27 -16.34 -7.52
CA ARG A 8 11.62 -17.38 -6.53
C ARG A 8 10.47 -17.68 -5.59
N LEU A 9 9.70 -16.65 -5.16
CA LEU A 9 8.51 -16.82 -4.36
C LEU A 9 7.42 -17.58 -5.13
N LYS A 10 7.23 -17.28 -6.41
CA LYS A 10 6.27 -17.99 -7.27
C LYS A 10 6.65 -19.45 -7.48
N GLU A 11 7.92 -19.75 -7.69
CA GLU A 11 8.46 -21.13 -7.76
C GLU A 11 8.21 -21.86 -6.44
N GLY A 12 8.30 -21.16 -5.30
CA GLY A 12 7.95 -21.66 -3.98
C GLY A 12 6.45 -21.81 -3.71
N LYS A 13 5.59 -21.61 -4.74
CA LYS A 13 4.13 -21.72 -4.66
C LYS A 13 3.46 -20.69 -3.73
N VAL A 14 4.09 -19.54 -3.52
CA VAL A 14 3.44 -18.39 -2.86
C VAL A 14 2.31 -17.89 -3.74
N SER A 15 1.13 -17.65 -3.15
CA SER A 15 -0.08 -17.23 -3.87
C SER A 15 -0.18 -15.70 -4.01
N GLU A 16 0.32 -14.96 -3.04
CA GLU A 16 0.22 -13.50 -2.93
C GLU A 16 1.49 -12.91 -2.34
N VAL A 17 1.83 -11.70 -2.72
CA VAL A 17 3.01 -10.99 -2.20
C VAL A 17 2.67 -9.57 -1.77
N LYS A 18 3.48 -9.03 -0.84
CA LYS A 18 3.35 -7.67 -0.35
C LYS A 18 4.71 -7.00 -0.29
N TYR A 19 4.84 -5.89 -1.01
CA TYR A 19 6.00 -5.00 -0.98
C TYR A 19 5.54 -3.60 -0.62
N ASN A 20 5.92 -3.09 0.53
CA ASN A 20 5.36 -1.87 1.08
C ASN A 20 6.03 -0.62 0.48
N ILE A 21 5.23 0.25 -0.15
CA ILE A 21 5.67 1.56 -0.65
C ILE A 21 5.75 2.59 0.49
N GLU A 22 5.00 2.40 1.54
CA GLU A 22 4.93 3.18 2.77
C GLU A 22 4.49 4.64 2.58
N ALA A 23 5.12 5.42 1.69
CA ALA A 23 4.89 6.85 1.53
C ALA A 23 4.23 7.20 0.18
N ALA A 24 3.44 8.28 0.17
CA ALA A 24 2.62 8.70 -0.96
C ALA A 24 3.40 9.32 -2.13
N ASN A 25 4.65 9.73 -1.90
CA ASN A 25 5.53 10.29 -2.92
C ASN A 25 7.00 10.01 -2.61
N GLU A 26 7.89 10.26 -3.57
CA GLU A 26 9.31 9.97 -3.47
C GLU A 26 10.03 10.78 -2.40
N GLU A 27 9.64 12.04 -2.18
CA GLU A 27 10.26 12.91 -1.18
C GLU A 27 10.07 12.32 0.22
N LEU A 28 8.82 12.05 0.60
CA LEU A 28 8.49 11.42 1.87
C LEU A 28 9.08 10.00 2.00
N PHE A 29 9.08 9.23 0.90
CA PHE A 29 9.69 7.91 0.91
C PHE A 29 11.18 7.96 1.26
N SER A 30 11.89 8.94 0.72
CA SER A 30 13.32 9.13 1.01
C SER A 30 13.60 9.47 2.48
N GLU A 31 12.66 10.15 3.15
CA GLU A 31 12.77 10.48 4.57
C GLU A 31 12.44 9.27 5.47
N VAL A 32 11.37 8.53 5.16
CA VAL A 32 10.91 7.44 6.03
C VAL A 32 11.61 6.11 5.77
N CYS A 33 12.13 5.92 4.55
CA CYS A 33 12.83 4.70 4.11
C CYS A 33 14.23 5.02 3.56
N PRO A 34 15.13 5.64 4.33
CA PRO A 34 16.44 6.03 3.84
C PRO A 34 17.23 4.81 3.36
N GLY A 35 17.87 4.94 2.20
CA GLY A 35 18.65 3.87 1.57
C GLY A 35 17.86 2.91 0.69
N LEU A 36 16.55 3.06 0.57
CA LEU A 36 15.72 2.36 -0.41
C LEU A 36 15.45 3.26 -1.63
N SER A 37 15.12 2.65 -2.76
CA SER A 37 14.77 3.36 -4.00
C SER A 37 13.25 3.30 -4.21
N TYR A 38 12.60 4.45 -4.26
CA TYR A 38 11.17 4.56 -4.56
C TYR A 38 10.84 3.97 -5.94
N HIS A 39 11.54 4.42 -6.97
CA HIS A 39 11.34 3.90 -8.33
C HIS A 39 11.72 2.42 -8.48
N GLY A 40 12.74 1.97 -7.74
CA GLY A 40 13.09 0.55 -7.68
C GLY A 40 11.96 -0.29 -7.10
N LEU A 41 11.30 0.20 -6.05
CA LEU A 41 10.17 -0.50 -5.43
C LEU A 41 8.91 -0.50 -6.34
N ILE A 42 8.61 0.61 -7.02
CA ILE A 42 7.53 0.66 -8.02
C ILE A 42 7.80 -0.36 -9.15
N SER A 43 9.03 -0.48 -9.61
CA SER A 43 9.42 -1.46 -10.62
C SER A 43 9.22 -2.91 -10.13
N GLU A 44 9.61 -3.21 -8.90
CA GLU A 44 9.39 -4.53 -8.28
C GLU A 44 7.90 -4.85 -8.11
N LEU A 45 7.08 -3.88 -7.70
CA LEU A 45 5.64 -4.04 -7.61
C LEU A 45 5.03 -4.37 -8.98
N LYS A 46 5.47 -3.70 -10.03
CA LYS A 46 5.03 -3.96 -11.41
C LYS A 46 5.45 -5.36 -11.88
N GLU A 47 6.71 -5.75 -11.68
CA GLU A 47 7.18 -7.11 -12.00
C GLU A 47 6.39 -8.18 -11.21
N ALA A 48 6.09 -7.91 -9.94
CA ALA A 48 5.29 -8.81 -9.13
C ALA A 48 3.90 -9.02 -9.72
N VAL A 49 3.24 -7.98 -10.24
CA VAL A 49 1.94 -8.14 -10.91
C VAL A 49 2.04 -8.99 -12.18
N GLU A 50 3.10 -8.84 -12.97
CA GLU A 50 3.33 -9.69 -14.14
C GLU A 50 3.47 -11.18 -13.77
N ILE A 51 4.02 -11.47 -12.58
CA ILE A 51 4.28 -12.85 -12.10
C ILE A 51 3.08 -13.44 -11.35
N PHE A 52 2.46 -12.67 -10.46
CA PHE A 52 1.39 -13.15 -9.58
C PHE A 52 -0.01 -12.90 -10.13
N GLY A 53 -0.16 -11.88 -10.96
CA GLY A 53 -1.41 -11.45 -11.53
C GLY A 53 -2.06 -10.31 -10.76
N LYS A 54 -3.02 -9.67 -11.41
CA LYS A 54 -3.85 -8.58 -10.87
C LYS A 54 -4.54 -9.01 -9.57
N GLY A 55 -4.48 -8.14 -8.55
CA GLY A 55 -5.13 -8.38 -7.26
C GLY A 55 -4.43 -9.41 -6.36
N LYS A 56 -3.21 -9.84 -6.73
CA LYS A 56 -2.37 -10.75 -5.94
C LYS A 56 -1.08 -10.09 -5.40
N VAL A 57 -0.94 -8.79 -5.64
CA VAL A 57 0.15 -7.96 -5.14
C VAL A 57 -0.43 -6.87 -4.26
N PHE A 58 0.13 -6.70 -3.07
CA PHE A 58 -0.33 -5.77 -2.05
C PHE A 58 0.77 -4.80 -1.67
N THR A 59 0.37 -3.62 -1.18
CA THR A 59 1.29 -2.64 -0.61
C THR A 59 0.62 -1.85 0.51
N ASN A 60 1.38 -1.50 1.56
CA ASN A 60 0.92 -0.51 2.54
C ASN A 60 1.20 0.91 2.03
N LEU A 61 0.28 1.80 2.34
CA LEU A 61 0.42 3.24 2.21
C LEU A 61 0.06 3.87 3.56
N ILE A 62 1.05 4.46 4.21
CA ILE A 62 0.89 5.08 5.54
C ILE A 62 0.30 6.46 5.36
N VAL A 63 -0.73 6.77 6.16
CA VAL A 63 -1.40 8.06 6.19
C VAL A 63 -0.99 8.81 7.45
N GLY A 64 -0.46 10.03 7.29
CA GLY A 64 -0.04 10.89 8.39
C GLY A 64 1.46 11.14 8.46
N LEU A 65 2.17 10.98 7.34
CA LEU A 65 3.60 11.31 7.18
C LEU A 65 3.85 12.73 6.65
N GLY A 66 2.78 13.53 6.49
CA GLY A 66 2.86 14.90 5.94
C GLY A 66 2.31 15.05 4.53
N GLU A 67 1.90 13.95 3.91
CA GLU A 67 1.33 13.91 2.57
C GLU A 67 -0.05 14.59 2.49
N SER A 68 -0.42 15.08 1.30
CA SER A 68 -1.77 15.52 1.00
C SER A 68 -2.71 14.34 0.68
N ASP A 69 -4.03 14.58 0.80
CA ASP A 69 -5.03 13.60 0.33
C ASP A 69 -4.90 13.34 -1.17
N GLU A 70 -4.48 14.34 -1.95
CA GLU A 70 -4.29 14.23 -3.39
C GLU A 70 -3.12 13.30 -3.73
N ASP A 71 -2.00 13.41 -3.01
CA ASP A 71 -0.85 12.50 -3.18
C ASP A 71 -1.26 11.04 -2.95
N ILE A 72 -2.00 10.78 -1.85
CA ILE A 72 -2.52 9.45 -1.53
C ILE A 72 -3.43 8.92 -2.64
N ILE A 73 -4.39 9.74 -3.09
CA ILE A 73 -5.37 9.34 -4.10
C ILE A 73 -4.67 9.06 -5.44
N ASN A 74 -3.73 9.92 -5.85
CA ASN A 74 -3.00 9.75 -7.10
C ASN A 74 -2.18 8.46 -7.09
N LEU A 75 -1.45 8.19 -6.01
CA LEU A 75 -0.69 6.94 -5.90
C LEU A 75 -1.61 5.72 -5.84
N MET A 76 -2.76 5.78 -5.14
CA MET A 76 -3.72 4.68 -5.16
C MET A 76 -4.26 4.39 -6.57
N ILE A 77 -4.51 5.42 -7.37
CA ILE A 77 -4.96 5.26 -8.77
C ILE A 77 -3.86 4.61 -9.60
N GLU A 78 -2.63 5.11 -9.52
CA GLU A 78 -1.48 4.56 -10.25
C GLU A 78 -1.26 3.07 -9.93
N LEU A 79 -1.27 2.72 -8.66
CA LEU A 79 -1.09 1.34 -8.21
C LEU A 79 -2.27 0.44 -8.63
N ALA A 80 -3.50 0.95 -8.55
CA ALA A 80 -4.69 0.23 -8.99
C ALA A 80 -4.72 -0.02 -10.51
N GLU A 81 -4.23 0.92 -11.32
CA GLU A 81 -4.03 0.73 -12.77
C GLU A 81 -3.07 -0.42 -13.08
N MET A 82 -2.05 -0.60 -12.26
CA MET A 82 -1.14 -1.75 -12.35
C MET A 82 -1.76 -3.06 -11.85
N GLY A 83 -2.89 -3.01 -11.14
CA GLY A 83 -3.53 -4.18 -10.55
C GLY A 83 -3.10 -4.51 -9.13
N ILE A 84 -2.52 -3.54 -8.42
CA ILE A 84 -2.01 -3.66 -7.04
C ILE A 84 -3.09 -3.21 -6.05
N ILE A 85 -3.24 -3.96 -4.96
CA ILE A 85 -4.12 -3.60 -3.86
C ILE A 85 -3.33 -2.79 -2.83
N THR A 86 -3.73 -1.54 -2.63
CA THR A 86 -3.21 -0.70 -1.56
C THR A 86 -3.95 -0.96 -0.26
N GLU A 87 -3.24 -0.96 0.85
CA GLU A 87 -3.80 -1.02 2.20
C GLU A 87 -3.42 0.27 2.93
N LEU A 88 -4.42 1.11 3.19
CA LEU A 88 -4.22 2.37 3.89
C LEU A 88 -4.03 2.12 5.38
N ARG A 89 -2.95 2.65 5.95
CA ARG A 89 -2.64 2.51 7.37
C ARG A 89 -2.42 3.85 8.03
N PRO A 90 -3.16 4.20 9.09
CA PRO A 90 -2.83 5.37 9.87
C PRO A 90 -1.45 5.21 10.52
N VAL A 91 -0.64 6.25 10.49
CA VAL A 91 0.67 6.23 11.15
C VAL A 91 0.52 5.92 12.63
N ALA A 92 1.39 5.06 13.14
CA ALA A 92 1.59 4.87 14.57
C ALA A 92 2.73 5.78 15.01
N GLU A 93 2.43 6.81 15.79
CA GLU A 93 3.45 7.72 16.32
C GLU A 93 4.45 6.93 17.17
N ASN A 94 5.72 7.01 16.79
CA ASN A 94 6.80 6.31 17.48
C ASN A 94 7.71 7.32 18.20
N PRO A 95 7.72 7.35 19.55
CA PRO A 95 8.54 8.29 20.30
C PRO A 95 10.04 8.22 19.97
N LEU A 96 10.53 7.07 19.49
CA LEU A 96 11.93 6.90 19.11
C LEU A 96 12.28 7.51 17.74
N ARG A 97 11.26 7.91 16.97
CA ARG A 97 11.43 8.50 15.64
C ARG A 97 10.78 9.87 15.48
N ILE A 98 10.38 10.50 16.58
CA ILE A 98 9.68 11.78 16.55
C ILE A 98 10.54 12.90 15.96
N ASP A 99 11.86 12.81 16.10
CA ASP A 99 12.83 13.78 15.57
C ASP A 99 13.35 13.41 14.17
N ASP A 100 13.00 12.21 13.63
CA ASP A 100 13.51 11.73 12.35
C ASP A 100 12.63 12.14 11.18
N CYS A 101 11.31 12.08 11.34
CA CYS A 101 10.34 12.40 10.29
C CYS A 101 9.03 12.85 10.90
N TYR A 102 8.26 13.60 10.12
CA TYR A 102 6.91 14.01 10.52
C TYR A 102 5.99 12.80 10.66
N MET A 103 5.33 12.68 11.81
CA MET A 103 4.34 11.64 12.06
C MET A 103 3.19 12.24 12.87
N LYS A 104 2.02 12.30 12.28
CA LYS A 104 0.80 12.73 12.97
C LYS A 104 -0.37 11.84 12.56
N ARG A 105 -0.93 11.12 13.53
CA ARG A 105 -2.09 10.28 13.27
C ARG A 105 -3.24 11.11 12.70
N PRO A 106 -3.77 10.76 11.52
CA PRO A 106 -4.90 11.45 10.92
C PRO A 106 -6.16 11.26 11.76
N ASP A 107 -7.07 12.21 11.70
CA ASP A 107 -8.38 12.07 12.33
C ASP A 107 -9.26 11.05 11.58
N GLU A 108 -10.31 10.59 12.26
CA GLU A 108 -11.22 9.57 11.76
C GLU A 108 -11.96 10.02 10.49
N LYS A 109 -12.26 11.33 10.36
CA LYS A 109 -12.98 11.88 9.21
C LYS A 109 -12.10 11.81 7.94
N ARG A 110 -10.80 12.16 8.08
CA ARG A 110 -9.83 12.05 6.98
C ARG A 110 -9.67 10.60 6.56
N LEU A 111 -9.49 9.70 7.53
CA LEU A 111 -9.37 8.26 7.24
C LEU A 111 -10.60 7.74 6.51
N LEU A 112 -11.80 7.98 7.04
CA LEU A 112 -13.03 7.52 6.41
C LEU A 112 -13.23 8.06 4.99
N LYS A 113 -12.85 9.32 4.75
CA LYS A 113 -12.87 9.92 3.41
C LYS A 113 -11.94 9.16 2.44
N LEU A 114 -10.72 8.87 2.88
CA LEU A 114 -9.73 8.16 2.07
C LEU A 114 -10.14 6.69 1.81
N TYR A 115 -10.70 5.99 2.79
CA TYR A 115 -11.23 4.64 2.60
C TYR A 115 -12.41 4.59 1.62
N LYS A 116 -13.32 5.56 1.67
CA LYS A 116 -14.40 5.67 0.69
C LYS A 116 -13.83 5.87 -0.73
N LYS A 117 -12.80 6.71 -0.85
CA LYS A 117 -12.14 6.94 -2.13
C LYS A 117 -11.38 5.72 -2.63
N GLN A 118 -10.73 4.99 -1.74
CA GLN A 118 -10.08 3.72 -2.05
C GLN A 118 -11.09 2.70 -2.59
N ARG A 119 -12.28 2.60 -1.98
CA ARG A 119 -13.35 1.73 -2.47
C ARG A 119 -13.76 2.08 -3.90
N GLU A 120 -14.03 3.38 -4.19
CA GLU A 120 -14.35 3.84 -5.55
C GLU A 120 -13.26 3.47 -6.57
N ILE A 121 -11.99 3.60 -6.18
CA ILE A 121 -10.85 3.23 -7.01
C ILE A 121 -10.85 1.72 -7.28
N PHE A 122 -11.03 0.91 -6.26
CA PHE A 122 -11.07 -0.55 -6.43
C PHE A 122 -12.25 -1.02 -7.28
N GLU A 123 -13.42 -0.38 -7.15
CA GLU A 123 -14.57 -0.62 -8.05
C GLU A 123 -14.23 -0.29 -9.50
N LYS A 124 -13.63 0.90 -9.74
CA LYS A 124 -13.23 1.34 -11.08
C LYS A 124 -12.25 0.40 -11.76
N PHE A 125 -11.30 -0.13 -11.01
CA PHE A 125 -10.25 -1.01 -11.54
C PHE A 125 -10.51 -2.50 -11.32
N ASP A 126 -11.72 -2.91 -10.89
CA ASP A 126 -12.10 -4.30 -10.58
C ASP A 126 -11.06 -5.02 -9.69
N LEU A 127 -10.65 -4.36 -8.59
CA LEU A 127 -9.83 -4.92 -7.54
C LEU A 127 -10.72 -5.40 -6.38
N LYS A 128 -10.43 -6.58 -5.84
CA LYS A 128 -11.30 -7.26 -4.87
C LYS A 128 -10.52 -7.73 -3.65
N PRO A 129 -10.15 -6.81 -2.73
CA PRO A 129 -9.38 -7.14 -1.54
C PRO A 129 -10.06 -8.18 -0.63
N GLN A 130 -11.40 -8.26 -0.65
CA GLN A 130 -12.17 -9.26 0.10
C GLN A 130 -11.88 -10.71 -0.31
N TYR A 131 -11.28 -10.94 -1.49
CA TYR A 131 -10.86 -12.26 -1.95
C TYR A 131 -9.38 -12.56 -1.70
N ALA A 132 -8.70 -11.72 -0.93
CA ALA A 132 -7.34 -12.02 -0.47
C ALA A 132 -7.32 -13.34 0.31
N GLU A 133 -6.34 -14.17 0.02
CA GLU A 133 -6.15 -15.47 0.71
C GLU A 133 -5.35 -15.29 2.00
N THR A 134 -4.49 -14.29 2.00
CA THR A 134 -3.58 -13.92 3.09
C THR A 134 -3.64 -12.42 3.34
N MET A 135 -2.61 -11.82 3.88
CA MET A 135 -2.40 -10.39 4.06
C MET A 135 -3.40 -9.70 5.01
N CYS A 136 -3.33 -8.38 5.08
CA CYS A 136 -4.13 -7.57 6.00
C CYS A 136 -5.60 -7.56 5.61
N SER A 137 -5.91 -7.57 4.30
CA SER A 137 -7.29 -7.65 3.80
C SER A 137 -8.04 -8.90 4.25
N LYS A 138 -7.33 -10.00 4.53
CA LYS A 138 -7.93 -11.22 5.12
C LYS A 138 -8.06 -11.13 6.63
N CYS A 139 -7.12 -10.46 7.28
CA CYS A 139 -7.06 -10.34 8.74
C CYS A 139 -8.08 -9.32 9.28
N GLY A 140 -8.21 -8.14 8.65
CA GLY A 140 -9.09 -7.04 9.09
C GLY A 140 -8.77 -6.46 10.47
N GLY A 141 -7.61 -6.78 11.06
CA GLY A 141 -7.32 -6.45 12.45
C GLY A 141 -6.78 -5.05 12.70
N CYS A 142 -6.28 -4.37 11.68
CA CYS A 142 -5.59 -3.09 11.84
C CYS A 142 -6.22 -1.95 11.04
N ASP A 143 -6.94 -2.28 9.98
CA ASP A 143 -7.40 -1.33 8.97
C ASP A 143 -8.85 -1.62 8.58
N LEU A 144 -9.54 -0.63 8.02
CA LEU A 144 -10.82 -0.84 7.35
C LEU A 144 -10.57 -1.54 6.01
N ILE A 145 -11.34 -2.57 5.71
CA ILE A 145 -11.24 -3.32 4.47
C ILE A 145 -12.40 -2.93 3.55
N PRO A 146 -12.15 -2.27 2.41
CA PRO A 146 -13.21 -1.98 1.45
C PRO A 146 -14.00 -3.23 1.06
N PHE A 147 -15.33 -3.12 1.05
CA PHE A 147 -16.31 -4.20 0.79
C PHE A 147 -16.52 -5.24 1.91
N THR A 148 -15.80 -5.11 3.02
CA THR A 148 -15.98 -5.99 4.18
C THR A 148 -16.50 -5.21 5.38
N ASP A 149 -16.00 -4.00 5.57
CA ASP A 149 -16.32 -3.10 6.69
C ASP A 149 -17.22 -1.95 6.22
N ASP A 150 -18.40 -2.27 5.71
CA ASP A 150 -19.40 -1.31 5.23
C ASP A 150 -20.35 -0.81 6.33
#